data_30310bf2b931b2ea6e5a1d23eac331b4
#
_entry.id   30310bf2b931b2ea6e5a1d23eac331b4
#
_cell.length_a   1.000
_cell.length_b   1.000
_cell.length_c   1.000
_cell.angle_alpha   90.00
_cell.angle_beta   90.00
_cell.angle_gamma   90.00
#
_symmetry.space_group_name_H-M   'P 1'
#
loop_
_entity.id
_entity.type
_entity.pdbx_description
1 polymer ?
#
loop_
_entity_poly.entity_id
_entity_poly.type
_entity_poly.pdbx_seq_one_letter_code
_entity_poly.pdbx_strand_id
1 'polypeptide(L)'
;MRAFAPAPCARPRSVSRSTTRRVALAAAADATSAQYLRGRAVADKLVGTSVFLIGIMGTGKSTVGAALAKAMGYKHLDTDELIQGVTKKTPAELFAELGESEFRAIESLILAEVAAYKNCVVSTGGGIVCERTNWMHLHNGVTVRLHGENELLAKRVLADGVEKRPLLASEGVVARIEKLLEARESMYKQADLTVPLGSRDDAGAPVDVVIDRILEALDARVSEDAVQSKLKNEPKDGDITVTDPRGELGPKPNA
;
A
#
# COMPACT_ATOMS: atom_id res chain seq x y z
N MET A 1 36.25 41.01 -59.25
CA MET A 1 35.81 40.77 -57.86
C MET A 1 34.42 40.19 -57.87
N ARG A 2 34.25 38.87 -57.66
CA ARG A 2 32.96 38.23 -57.57
C ARG A 2 32.59 38.06 -56.02
N ALA A 3 31.54 38.69 -55.61
CA ALA A 3 31.08 38.63 -54.25
C ALA A 3 30.43 37.25 -53.97
N PHE A 4 30.94 36.58 -52.91
CA PHE A 4 30.38 35.33 -52.38
C PHE A 4 29.20 35.65 -51.52
N ALA A 5 28.00 35.15 -51.87
CA ALA A 5 26.83 35.25 -51.06
C ALA A 5 26.83 34.09 -50.02
N PRO A 6 26.54 34.33 -48.73
CA PRO A 6 26.48 33.26 -47.72
C PRO A 6 25.22 32.40 -47.92
N ALA A 7 25.37 31.08 -47.76
CA ALA A 7 24.27 30.10 -47.80
C ALA A 7 23.26 30.33 -46.67
N PRO A 8 21.95 30.08 -46.89
CA PRO A 8 20.94 30.25 -45.87
C PRO A 8 21.08 29.18 -44.77
N CYS A 9 21.15 29.66 -43.51
CA CYS A 9 21.15 28.84 -42.30
C CYS A 9 19.84 28.06 -42.23
N ALA A 10 19.90 26.73 -42.22
CA ALA A 10 18.76 25.87 -42.08
C ALA A 10 18.14 26.02 -40.66
N ARG A 11 16.91 26.51 -40.56
CA ARG A 11 16.19 26.56 -39.32
C ARG A 11 15.92 25.14 -38.79
N PRO A 12 16.11 24.87 -37.47
CA PRO A 12 15.77 23.58 -36.94
C PRO A 12 14.25 23.32 -37.12
N ARG A 13 13.91 22.15 -37.65
CA ARG A 13 12.51 21.71 -37.81
C ARG A 13 11.84 21.68 -36.45
N SER A 14 10.82 22.51 -36.23
CA SER A 14 9.98 22.49 -35.05
C SER A 14 9.29 21.13 -34.97
N VAL A 15 9.60 20.34 -33.96
CA VAL A 15 8.86 19.11 -33.65
C VAL A 15 7.41 19.53 -33.30
N SER A 16 6.45 19.06 -34.08
CA SER A 16 5.05 19.39 -33.90
C SER A 16 4.58 18.99 -32.50
N ARG A 17 3.84 19.88 -31.82
CA ARG A 17 3.20 19.61 -30.52
C ARG A 17 2.34 18.32 -30.53
N SER A 18 1.82 17.92 -31.68
CA SER A 18 1.06 16.67 -31.86
C SER A 18 1.92 15.43 -31.77
N THR A 19 3.15 15.47 -32.27
CA THR A 19 4.10 14.35 -32.22
C THR A 19 4.58 14.13 -30.80
N THR A 20 4.92 15.20 -30.08
CA THR A 20 5.35 15.12 -28.67
C THR A 20 4.23 14.54 -27.79
N ARG A 21 2.97 14.95 -28.00
CA ARG A 21 1.80 14.42 -27.26
C ARG A 21 1.55 12.94 -27.57
N ARG A 22 1.72 12.49 -28.82
CA ARG A 22 1.57 11.08 -29.19
C ARG A 22 2.65 10.21 -28.57
N VAL A 23 3.90 10.65 -28.54
CA VAL A 23 5.02 9.94 -27.93
C VAL A 23 4.82 9.84 -26.40
N ALA A 24 4.39 10.93 -25.76
CA ALA A 24 4.09 10.92 -24.32
C ALA A 24 2.92 9.98 -23.96
N LEU A 25 1.86 9.93 -24.77
CA LEU A 25 0.74 9.01 -24.56
C LEU A 25 1.15 7.53 -24.75
N ALA A 26 1.99 7.23 -25.74
CA ALA A 26 2.51 5.87 -25.95
C ALA A 26 3.40 5.45 -24.77
N ALA A 27 4.32 6.29 -24.33
CA ALA A 27 5.20 6.02 -23.19
C ALA A 27 4.40 5.82 -21.87
N ALA A 28 3.34 6.59 -21.65
CA ALA A 28 2.45 6.42 -20.50
C ALA A 28 1.66 5.10 -20.57
N ALA A 29 1.21 4.69 -21.76
CA ALA A 29 0.53 3.41 -21.96
C ALA A 29 1.48 2.23 -21.71
N ASP A 30 2.72 2.32 -22.17
CA ASP A 30 3.76 1.30 -21.93
C ASP A 30 4.14 1.21 -20.46
N ALA A 31 4.29 2.33 -19.75
CA ALA A 31 4.54 2.37 -18.33
C ALA A 31 3.40 1.73 -17.52
N THR A 32 2.14 2.05 -17.87
CA THR A 32 0.95 1.45 -17.24
C THR A 32 0.90 -0.06 -17.48
N SER A 33 1.26 -0.51 -18.68
CA SER A 33 1.33 -1.94 -19.02
C SER A 33 2.41 -2.66 -18.23
N ALA A 34 3.61 -2.06 -18.09
CA ALA A 34 4.70 -2.62 -17.31
C ALA A 34 4.36 -2.70 -15.81
N GLN A 35 3.70 -1.67 -15.25
CA GLN A 35 3.23 -1.67 -13.87
C GLN A 35 2.17 -2.74 -13.62
N TYR A 36 1.23 -2.92 -14.55
CA TYR A 36 0.24 -3.99 -14.49
C TYR A 36 0.90 -5.39 -14.49
N LEU A 37 1.87 -5.63 -15.37
CA LEU A 37 2.57 -6.91 -15.42
C LEU A 37 3.33 -7.20 -14.11
N ARG A 38 4.00 -6.20 -13.55
CA ARG A 38 4.66 -6.32 -12.24
C ARG A 38 3.64 -6.58 -11.13
N GLY A 39 2.54 -5.84 -11.12
CA GLY A 39 1.47 -6.01 -10.13
C GLY A 39 0.89 -7.42 -10.15
N ARG A 40 0.65 -7.98 -11.34
CA ARG A 40 0.18 -9.36 -11.50
C ARG A 40 1.20 -10.38 -11.00
N ALA A 41 2.49 -10.19 -11.33
CA ALA A 41 3.55 -11.09 -10.85
C ALA A 41 3.66 -11.10 -9.31
N VAL A 42 3.52 -9.93 -8.66
CA VAL A 42 3.48 -9.84 -7.18
C VAL A 42 2.22 -10.50 -6.63
N ALA A 43 1.06 -10.29 -7.24
CA ALA A 43 -0.21 -10.90 -6.83
C ALA A 43 -0.15 -12.43 -6.88
N ASP A 44 0.46 -12.99 -7.92
CA ASP A 44 0.65 -14.44 -8.05
C ASP A 44 1.54 -15.01 -6.93
N LYS A 45 2.59 -14.28 -6.53
CA LYS A 45 3.45 -14.66 -5.40
C LYS A 45 2.74 -14.56 -4.04
N LEU A 46 1.82 -13.60 -3.87
CA LEU A 46 1.03 -13.43 -2.64
C LEU A 46 -0.05 -14.52 -2.45
N VAL A 47 -0.33 -15.33 -3.46
CA VAL A 47 -1.25 -16.48 -3.40
C VAL A 47 -2.61 -16.09 -2.78
N GLY A 48 -3.14 -14.95 -3.19
CA GLY A 48 -4.45 -14.45 -2.73
C GLY A 48 -4.44 -13.70 -1.41
N THR A 49 -3.29 -13.52 -0.76
CA THR A 49 -3.16 -12.70 0.45
C THR A 49 -3.55 -11.26 0.14
N SER A 50 -4.43 -10.68 0.96
CA SER A 50 -4.87 -9.29 0.82
C SER A 50 -3.83 -8.30 1.35
N VAL A 51 -3.86 -7.07 0.84
CA VAL A 51 -2.98 -5.97 1.24
C VAL A 51 -3.81 -4.92 1.97
N PHE A 52 -3.41 -4.57 3.19
CA PHE A 52 -4.06 -3.53 4.00
C PHE A 52 -3.21 -2.26 3.98
N LEU A 53 -3.76 -1.17 3.45
CA LEU A 53 -3.12 0.14 3.46
C LEU A 53 -3.50 0.88 4.75
N ILE A 54 -2.52 1.15 5.59
CA ILE A 54 -2.66 1.93 6.82
C ILE A 54 -1.86 3.23 6.73
N GLY A 55 -2.20 4.18 7.55
CA GLY A 55 -1.54 5.49 7.61
C GLY A 55 -2.51 6.59 8.02
N ILE A 56 -1.98 7.71 8.44
CA ILE A 56 -2.78 8.86 8.87
C ILE A 56 -3.55 9.48 7.68
N MET A 57 -4.48 10.37 7.97
CA MET A 57 -5.18 11.16 6.95
C MET A 57 -4.20 11.94 6.06
N GLY A 58 -4.57 12.18 4.79
CA GLY A 58 -3.70 12.85 3.81
C GLY A 58 -2.67 11.94 3.12
N THR A 59 -2.49 10.68 3.58
CA THR A 59 -1.55 9.74 2.93
C THR A 59 -2.06 9.18 1.59
N GLY A 60 -3.34 9.39 1.24
CA GLY A 60 -3.88 8.99 -0.06
C GLY A 60 -4.21 7.50 -0.19
N LYS A 61 -4.50 6.81 0.92
CA LYS A 61 -4.80 5.36 0.95
C LYS A 61 -5.85 4.94 -0.08
N SER A 62 -6.97 5.64 -0.15
CA SER A 62 -8.05 5.34 -1.10
C SER A 62 -7.59 5.43 -2.55
N THR A 63 -6.89 6.51 -2.91
CA THR A 63 -6.38 6.73 -4.27
C THR A 63 -5.31 5.70 -4.63
N VAL A 64 -4.33 5.49 -3.75
CA VAL A 64 -3.26 4.50 -3.93
C VAL A 64 -3.84 3.10 -3.94
N GLY A 65 -4.78 2.79 -3.05
CA GLY A 65 -5.43 1.49 -2.95
C GLY A 65 -6.19 1.10 -4.20
N ALA A 66 -6.98 2.01 -4.75
CA ALA A 66 -7.70 1.77 -6.00
C ALA A 66 -6.75 1.50 -7.18
N ALA A 67 -5.67 2.28 -7.29
CA ALA A 67 -4.69 2.13 -8.36
C ALA A 67 -3.82 0.87 -8.18
N LEU A 68 -3.40 0.54 -6.95
CA LEU A 68 -2.68 -0.68 -6.62
C LEU A 68 -3.54 -1.93 -6.90
N ALA A 69 -4.80 -1.93 -6.48
CA ALA A 69 -5.73 -3.02 -6.77
C ALA A 69 -5.87 -3.27 -8.26
N LYS A 70 -5.99 -2.20 -9.06
CA LYS A 70 -6.01 -2.29 -10.52
C LYS A 70 -4.73 -2.89 -11.08
N ALA A 71 -3.55 -2.48 -10.59
CA ALA A 71 -2.27 -3.02 -11.03
C ALA A 71 -2.12 -4.51 -10.69
N MET A 72 -2.58 -4.94 -9.51
CA MET A 72 -2.51 -6.34 -9.06
C MET A 72 -3.64 -7.21 -9.61
N GLY A 73 -4.70 -6.64 -10.19
CA GLY A 73 -5.93 -7.36 -10.55
C GLY A 73 -6.69 -7.83 -9.31
N TYR A 74 -6.56 -7.13 -8.19
CA TYR A 74 -7.28 -7.34 -6.94
C TYR A 74 -8.52 -6.45 -6.88
N LYS A 75 -9.43 -6.76 -5.94
CA LYS A 75 -10.57 -5.89 -5.63
C LYS A 75 -10.14 -4.79 -4.66
N HIS A 76 -10.53 -3.54 -4.93
CA HIS A 76 -10.38 -2.45 -3.97
C HIS A 76 -11.56 -2.42 -3.00
N LEU A 77 -11.28 -2.29 -1.71
CA LEU A 77 -12.25 -2.06 -0.65
C LEU A 77 -11.77 -0.86 0.18
N ASP A 78 -12.64 0.11 0.41
CA ASP A 78 -12.38 1.24 1.29
C ASP A 78 -13.31 1.15 2.50
N THR A 79 -12.74 1.10 3.72
CA THR A 79 -13.54 0.92 4.94
C THR A 79 -14.46 2.10 5.21
N ASP A 80 -14.05 3.32 4.86
CA ASP A 80 -14.86 4.52 5.04
C ASP A 80 -16.08 4.51 4.08
N GLU A 81 -15.88 4.07 2.83
CA GLU A 81 -16.97 3.87 1.86
C GLU A 81 -17.93 2.76 2.30
N LEU A 82 -17.40 1.67 2.85
CA LEU A 82 -18.22 0.56 3.36
C LEU A 82 -19.06 0.99 4.57
N ILE A 83 -18.48 1.73 5.52
CA ILE A 83 -19.21 2.32 6.65
C ILE A 83 -20.36 3.18 6.12
N GLN A 84 -20.08 4.09 5.18
CA GLN A 84 -21.10 4.94 4.58
C GLN A 84 -22.17 4.15 3.82
N GLY A 85 -21.77 3.08 3.13
CA GLY A 85 -22.69 2.20 2.42
C GLY A 85 -23.70 1.51 3.34
N VAL A 86 -23.27 1.06 4.51
CA VAL A 86 -24.10 0.36 5.50
C VAL A 86 -24.94 1.33 6.32
N THR A 87 -24.31 2.38 6.85
CA THR A 87 -24.96 3.31 7.80
C THR A 87 -25.72 4.44 7.14
N LYS A 88 -25.48 4.69 5.85
CA LYS A 88 -25.98 5.84 5.07
C LYS A 88 -25.53 7.21 5.60
N LYS A 89 -24.52 7.20 6.49
CA LYS A 89 -23.89 8.39 7.08
C LYS A 89 -22.40 8.37 6.77
N THR A 90 -21.82 9.53 6.62
CA THR A 90 -20.37 9.68 6.46
C THR A 90 -19.65 9.35 7.76
N PRO A 91 -18.36 8.95 7.72
CA PRO A 91 -17.55 8.78 8.92
C PRO A 91 -17.55 10.01 9.85
N ALA A 92 -17.55 11.22 9.27
CA ALA A 92 -17.60 12.46 10.04
C ALA A 92 -18.92 12.66 10.79
N GLU A 93 -20.06 12.37 10.15
CA GLU A 93 -21.40 12.43 10.78
C GLU A 93 -21.53 11.41 11.89
N LEU A 94 -21.08 10.18 11.67
CA LEU A 94 -21.09 9.13 12.69
C LEU A 94 -20.21 9.49 13.89
N PHE A 95 -19.02 10.01 13.63
CA PHE A 95 -18.12 10.45 14.69
C PHE A 95 -18.71 11.59 15.53
N ALA A 96 -19.39 12.54 14.90
CA ALA A 96 -20.05 13.65 15.59
C ALA A 96 -21.26 13.20 16.40
N GLU A 97 -22.03 12.23 15.90
CA GLU A 97 -23.27 11.75 16.52
C GLU A 97 -23.02 10.75 17.65
N LEU A 98 -22.11 9.79 17.43
CA LEU A 98 -21.89 8.66 18.33
C LEU A 98 -20.66 8.84 19.24
N GLY A 99 -19.75 9.73 18.87
CA GLY A 99 -18.46 9.87 19.53
C GLY A 99 -17.40 8.89 19.06
N GLU A 100 -16.19 9.07 19.57
CA GLU A 100 -15.03 8.30 19.09
C GLU A 100 -15.12 6.80 19.40
N SER A 101 -15.53 6.43 20.61
CA SER A 101 -15.57 5.02 21.04
C SER A 101 -16.49 4.17 20.17
N GLU A 102 -17.70 4.62 19.95
CA GLU A 102 -18.71 3.90 19.15
C GLU A 102 -18.31 3.85 17.67
N PHE A 103 -17.73 4.96 17.17
CA PHE A 103 -17.21 5.00 15.81
C PHE A 103 -16.08 3.96 15.61
N ARG A 104 -15.14 3.82 16.57
CA ARG A 104 -14.08 2.81 16.53
C ARG A 104 -14.63 1.39 16.56
N ALA A 105 -15.70 1.14 17.32
CA ALA A 105 -16.36 -0.16 17.30
C ALA A 105 -16.91 -0.50 15.91
N ILE A 106 -17.53 0.46 15.21
CA ILE A 106 -18.01 0.28 13.84
C ILE A 106 -16.84 0.03 12.87
N GLU A 107 -15.76 0.81 12.95
CA GLU A 107 -14.55 0.58 12.14
C GLU A 107 -14.02 -0.86 12.33
N SER A 108 -13.97 -1.34 13.56
CA SER A 108 -13.48 -2.69 13.90
C SER A 108 -14.38 -3.79 13.34
N LEU A 109 -15.69 -3.63 13.39
CA LEU A 109 -16.65 -4.58 12.80
C LEU A 109 -16.49 -4.67 11.28
N ILE A 110 -16.36 -3.54 10.60
CA ILE A 110 -16.16 -3.51 9.14
C ILE A 110 -14.80 -4.13 8.78
N LEU A 111 -13.74 -3.84 9.56
CA LEU A 111 -12.44 -4.45 9.33
C LEU A 111 -12.49 -5.98 9.48
N ALA A 112 -13.14 -6.49 10.51
CA ALA A 112 -13.30 -7.93 10.74
C ALA A 112 -13.98 -8.62 9.54
N GLU A 113 -15.02 -7.97 8.99
CA GLU A 113 -15.72 -8.47 7.80
C GLU A 113 -14.83 -8.49 6.58
N VAL A 114 -14.14 -7.38 6.27
CA VAL A 114 -13.29 -7.29 5.07
C VAL A 114 -12.03 -8.14 5.17
N ALA A 115 -11.54 -8.42 6.36
CA ALA A 115 -10.36 -9.26 6.57
C ALA A 115 -10.57 -10.73 6.19
N ALA A 116 -11.81 -11.17 6.06
CA ALA A 116 -12.16 -12.51 5.58
C ALA A 116 -11.99 -12.67 4.05
N TYR A 117 -11.97 -11.56 3.30
CA TYR A 117 -11.84 -11.61 1.85
C TYR A 117 -10.38 -11.77 1.43
N LYS A 118 -10.19 -12.42 0.28
CA LYS A 118 -8.90 -12.60 -0.38
C LYS A 118 -8.82 -11.81 -1.68
N ASN A 119 -7.60 -11.63 -2.19
CA ASN A 119 -7.35 -10.86 -3.42
C ASN A 119 -7.90 -9.43 -3.34
N CYS A 120 -7.76 -8.80 -2.18
CA CYS A 120 -8.22 -7.43 -1.96
C CYS A 120 -7.06 -6.49 -1.60
N VAL A 121 -7.16 -5.24 -2.04
CA VAL A 121 -6.44 -4.11 -1.46
C VAL A 121 -7.45 -3.35 -0.62
N VAL A 122 -7.21 -3.28 0.68
CA VAL A 122 -8.11 -2.64 1.64
C VAL A 122 -7.51 -1.32 2.10
N SER A 123 -8.17 -0.21 1.77
CA SER A 123 -7.86 1.12 2.31
C SER A 123 -8.59 1.30 3.63
N THR A 124 -7.85 1.56 4.73
CA THR A 124 -8.44 1.65 6.06
C THR A 124 -8.60 3.09 6.54
N GLY A 125 -9.50 3.33 7.48
CA GLY A 125 -9.56 4.57 8.23
C GLY A 125 -8.26 4.84 8.99
N GLY A 126 -7.88 6.13 9.17
CA GLY A 126 -6.61 6.50 9.81
C GLY A 126 -6.50 6.16 11.28
N GLY A 127 -7.60 5.80 11.94
CA GLY A 127 -7.64 5.42 13.35
C GLY A 127 -7.69 3.91 13.60
N ILE A 128 -7.75 3.10 12.56
CA ILE A 128 -7.90 1.65 12.66
C ILE A 128 -6.83 0.98 13.54
N VAL A 129 -5.62 1.54 13.55
CA VAL A 129 -4.47 1.06 14.31
C VAL A 129 -4.57 1.28 15.81
N CYS A 130 -5.50 2.16 16.26
CA CYS A 130 -5.67 2.51 17.66
C CYS A 130 -6.25 1.36 18.49
N GLU A 131 -7.09 0.54 17.87
CA GLU A 131 -7.68 -0.63 18.52
C GLU A 131 -6.76 -1.83 18.39
N ARG A 132 -6.28 -2.34 19.53
CA ARG A 132 -5.33 -3.46 19.58
C ARG A 132 -5.90 -4.73 18.92
N THR A 133 -7.18 -4.98 19.05
CA THR A 133 -7.87 -6.13 18.47
C THR A 133 -7.85 -6.12 16.94
N ASN A 134 -7.78 -4.95 16.32
CA ASN A 134 -7.75 -4.82 14.86
C ASN A 134 -6.49 -5.42 14.24
N TRP A 135 -5.39 -5.49 15.00
CA TRP A 135 -4.13 -6.06 14.50
C TRP A 135 -4.22 -7.54 14.18
N MET A 136 -5.11 -8.29 14.87
CA MET A 136 -5.39 -9.70 14.51
C MET A 136 -5.96 -9.81 13.08
N HIS A 137 -6.80 -8.85 12.70
CA HIS A 137 -7.41 -8.80 11.37
C HIS A 137 -6.43 -8.27 10.31
N LEU A 138 -5.65 -7.24 10.64
CA LEU A 138 -4.64 -6.67 9.76
C LEU A 138 -3.55 -7.69 9.41
N HIS A 139 -3.13 -8.52 10.36
CA HIS A 139 -2.13 -9.58 10.16
C HIS A 139 -2.66 -10.80 9.36
N ASN A 140 -3.94 -10.85 9.00
CA ASN A 140 -4.45 -11.84 8.04
C ASN A 140 -4.00 -11.54 6.59
N GLY A 141 -3.36 -10.41 6.36
CA GLY A 141 -2.76 -10.01 5.09
C GLY A 141 -1.43 -9.30 5.29
N VAL A 142 -0.95 -8.61 4.28
CA VAL A 142 0.24 -7.77 4.37
C VAL A 142 -0.17 -6.34 4.66
N THR A 143 0.30 -5.79 5.79
CA THR A 143 0.05 -4.40 6.16
C THR A 143 1.10 -3.47 5.59
N VAL A 144 0.68 -2.49 4.81
CA VAL A 144 1.53 -1.47 4.20
C VAL A 144 1.20 -0.11 4.77
N ARG A 145 2.11 0.46 5.53
CA ARG A 145 2.03 1.83 6.02
C ARG A 145 2.44 2.80 4.94
N LEU A 146 1.55 3.73 4.59
CA LEU A 146 1.90 4.92 3.81
C LEU A 146 2.35 6.03 4.77
N HIS A 147 3.57 6.54 4.59
CA HIS A 147 4.18 7.53 5.45
C HIS A 147 4.62 8.76 4.64
N GLY A 148 4.32 9.95 5.14
CA GLY A 148 4.72 11.23 4.52
C GLY A 148 5.04 12.27 5.57
N GLU A 149 5.74 13.32 5.18
CA GLU A 149 6.07 14.45 6.03
C GLU A 149 4.81 15.23 6.42
N ASN A 150 4.82 15.84 7.61
CA ASN A 150 3.65 16.50 8.21
C ASN A 150 3.13 17.62 7.32
N GLU A 151 4.00 18.40 6.70
CA GLU A 151 3.67 19.51 5.81
C GLU A 151 2.98 19.03 4.53
N LEU A 152 3.48 17.94 3.94
CA LEU A 152 2.87 17.32 2.78
C LEU A 152 1.44 16.82 3.09
N LEU A 153 1.30 16.13 4.22
CA LEU A 153 0.02 15.60 4.66
C LEU A 153 -0.98 16.71 4.96
N ALA A 154 -0.54 17.77 5.66
CA ALA A 154 -1.35 18.93 5.97
C ALA A 154 -1.83 19.65 4.69
N LYS A 155 -0.93 19.86 3.73
CA LYS A 155 -1.27 20.47 2.43
C LYS A 155 -2.36 19.68 1.70
N ARG A 156 -2.25 18.34 1.67
CA ARG A 156 -3.26 17.47 1.05
C ARG A 156 -4.59 17.50 1.79
N VAL A 157 -4.55 17.47 3.13
CA VAL A 157 -5.75 17.55 3.97
C VAL A 157 -6.50 18.87 3.77
N LEU A 158 -5.78 19.98 3.69
CA LEU A 158 -6.37 21.32 3.42
C LEU A 158 -6.99 21.38 2.03
N ALA A 159 -6.37 20.76 1.03
CA ALA A 159 -6.91 20.71 -0.33
C ALA A 159 -8.18 19.85 -0.44
N ASP A 160 -8.32 18.78 0.37
CA ASP A 160 -9.49 17.89 0.40
C ASP A 160 -10.69 18.45 1.20
N GLY A 161 -10.51 19.52 1.97
CA GLY A 161 -11.50 20.09 2.89
C GLY A 161 -11.40 19.54 4.32
N VAL A 162 -11.23 20.46 5.28
CA VAL A 162 -11.03 20.16 6.72
C VAL A 162 -12.31 19.69 7.38
N GLU A 163 -13.48 20.13 6.91
CA GLU A 163 -14.80 19.81 7.43
C GLU A 163 -15.13 18.30 7.38
N LYS A 164 -14.48 17.56 6.53
CA LYS A 164 -14.60 16.09 6.46
C LYS A 164 -13.87 15.34 7.58
N ARG A 165 -13.17 16.08 8.48
CA ARG A 165 -12.23 15.48 9.44
C ARG A 165 -12.38 16.11 10.83
N PRO A 166 -13.31 15.60 11.66
CA PRO A 166 -13.64 16.15 12.99
C PRO A 166 -12.45 16.37 13.91
N LEU A 167 -11.43 15.51 13.80
CA LEU A 167 -10.23 15.58 14.63
C LEU A 167 -9.32 16.79 14.35
N LEU A 168 -9.59 17.58 13.30
CA LEU A 168 -8.77 18.74 12.90
C LEU A 168 -9.37 20.09 13.30
N ALA A 169 -10.54 20.12 13.91
CA ALA A 169 -11.33 21.33 14.11
C ALA A 169 -10.77 22.33 15.12
N SER A 170 -9.81 21.98 15.98
CA SER A 170 -9.44 22.78 17.15
C SER A 170 -8.03 23.38 17.14
N GLU A 171 -7.15 23.00 16.23
CA GLU A 171 -5.74 23.43 16.17
C GLU A 171 -5.28 23.61 14.72
N GLY A 172 -4.11 24.21 14.50
CA GLY A 172 -3.49 24.25 13.17
C GLY A 172 -3.29 22.82 12.62
N VAL A 173 -3.65 22.62 11.34
CA VAL A 173 -3.69 21.27 10.72
C VAL A 173 -2.36 20.53 10.85
N VAL A 174 -1.22 21.23 10.69
CA VAL A 174 0.13 20.62 10.81
C VAL A 174 0.34 20.11 12.23
N ALA A 175 0.15 20.97 13.23
CA ALA A 175 0.36 20.62 14.65
C ALA A 175 -0.55 19.46 15.09
N ARG A 176 -1.78 19.41 14.57
CA ARG A 176 -2.70 18.32 14.88
C ARG A 176 -2.29 17.00 14.25
N ILE A 177 -1.81 17.03 13.00
CA ILE A 177 -1.26 15.83 12.32
C ILE A 177 -0.04 15.32 13.09
N GLU A 178 0.85 16.21 13.51
CA GLU A 178 2.03 15.88 14.30
C GLU A 178 1.67 15.17 15.61
N LYS A 179 0.79 15.75 16.41
CA LYS A 179 0.29 15.12 17.65
C LYS A 179 -0.35 13.74 17.41
N LEU A 180 -1.14 13.61 16.34
CA LEU A 180 -1.76 12.32 16.00
C LEU A 180 -0.72 11.29 15.55
N LEU A 181 0.32 11.69 14.83
CA LEU A 181 1.41 10.82 14.43
C LEU A 181 2.24 10.39 15.64
N GLU A 182 2.63 11.31 16.52
CA GLU A 182 3.35 10.98 17.75
C GLU A 182 2.58 9.97 18.59
N ALA A 183 1.28 10.20 18.81
CA ALA A 183 0.43 9.30 19.60
C ALA A 183 0.26 7.91 18.99
N ARG A 184 0.40 7.78 17.66
CA ARG A 184 0.14 6.53 16.92
C ARG A 184 1.37 5.90 16.29
N GLU A 185 2.55 6.49 16.43
CA GLU A 185 3.79 6.06 15.78
C GLU A 185 4.15 4.61 16.16
N SER A 186 4.04 4.27 17.45
CA SER A 186 4.31 2.89 17.93
C SER A 186 3.34 1.86 17.34
N MET A 187 2.11 2.28 17.06
CA MET A 187 1.09 1.44 16.43
C MET A 187 1.38 1.26 14.95
N TYR A 188 1.68 2.34 14.21
CA TYR A 188 2.02 2.28 12.80
C TYR A 188 3.30 1.48 12.52
N LYS A 189 4.26 1.43 13.47
CA LYS A 189 5.49 0.61 13.36
C LYS A 189 5.24 -0.90 13.35
N GLN A 190 4.04 -1.35 13.70
CA GLN A 190 3.67 -2.77 13.62
C GLN A 190 3.34 -3.22 12.18
N ALA A 191 3.30 -2.29 11.21
CA ALA A 191 3.10 -2.63 9.81
C ALA A 191 4.24 -3.49 9.27
N ASP A 192 3.92 -4.45 8.39
CA ASP A 192 4.91 -5.29 7.73
C ASP A 192 5.85 -4.48 6.84
N LEU A 193 5.31 -3.46 6.17
CA LEU A 193 6.04 -2.60 5.24
C LEU A 193 5.73 -1.13 5.49
N THR A 194 6.73 -0.26 5.31
CA THR A 194 6.54 1.20 5.34
C THR A 194 7.02 1.80 4.01
N VAL A 195 6.13 2.51 3.33
CA VAL A 195 6.38 3.13 2.03
C VAL A 195 6.30 4.65 2.15
N PRO A 196 7.40 5.37 1.84
CA PRO A 196 7.43 6.81 1.90
C PRO A 196 6.68 7.44 0.72
N LEU A 197 5.87 8.47 1.02
CA LEU A 197 5.15 9.29 0.03
C LEU A 197 5.98 10.48 -0.46
N GLY A 198 7.06 10.82 0.25
CA GLY A 198 7.91 11.97 -0.09
C GLY A 198 8.62 11.76 -1.42
N SER A 199 8.68 12.82 -2.23
CA SER A 199 9.77 13.07 -3.17
C SER A 199 10.57 14.24 -2.59
N ARG A 200 11.80 14.44 -3.06
CA ARG A 200 12.64 15.57 -2.62
C ARG A 200 12.01 16.95 -2.92
N ASP A 201 10.95 16.96 -3.72
CA ASP A 201 10.20 18.16 -4.08
C ASP A 201 8.87 18.14 -3.31
N ASP A 202 8.54 19.14 -2.56
CA ASP A 202 7.39 19.32 -1.62
C ASP A 202 5.99 18.86 -2.10
N ALA A 203 5.86 18.35 -3.32
CA ALA A 203 4.59 17.88 -3.89
C ALA A 203 4.22 16.43 -3.54
N GLY A 204 5.17 15.66 -3.01
CA GLY A 204 5.02 14.21 -2.82
C GLY A 204 5.13 13.42 -4.13
N ALA A 205 5.40 12.13 -4.02
CA ALA A 205 5.50 11.26 -5.18
C ALA A 205 4.15 11.10 -5.90
N PRO A 206 4.13 11.07 -7.23
CA PRO A 206 2.97 10.67 -8.03
C PRO A 206 2.47 9.26 -7.63
N VAL A 207 1.19 8.99 -7.87
CA VAL A 207 0.54 7.73 -7.43
C VAL A 207 1.22 6.50 -8.05
N ASP A 208 1.59 6.55 -9.32
CA ASP A 208 2.31 5.50 -10.04
C ASP A 208 3.65 5.16 -9.40
N VAL A 209 4.42 6.17 -8.99
CA VAL A 209 5.68 5.99 -8.26
C VAL A 209 5.45 5.35 -6.89
N VAL A 210 4.38 5.74 -6.18
CA VAL A 210 4.04 5.12 -4.89
C VAL A 210 3.66 3.65 -5.08
N ILE A 211 2.90 3.32 -6.13
CA ILE A 211 2.54 1.93 -6.46
C ILE A 211 3.80 1.12 -6.77
N ASP A 212 4.74 1.65 -7.55
CA ASP A 212 5.99 0.95 -7.86
C ASP A 212 6.78 0.64 -6.59
N ARG A 213 6.87 1.58 -5.64
CA ARG A 213 7.51 1.35 -4.33
C ARG A 213 6.80 0.27 -3.52
N ILE A 214 5.46 0.26 -3.54
CA ILE A 214 4.68 -0.77 -2.83
C ILE A 214 4.92 -2.15 -3.47
N LEU A 215 4.87 -2.25 -4.79
CA LEU A 215 5.10 -3.50 -5.50
C LEU A 215 6.51 -4.04 -5.28
N GLU A 216 7.52 -3.17 -5.28
CA GLU A 216 8.90 -3.54 -4.97
C GLU A 216 9.05 -4.06 -3.53
N ALA A 217 8.46 -3.37 -2.57
CA ALA A 217 8.50 -3.78 -1.16
C ALA A 217 7.76 -5.11 -0.93
N LEU A 218 6.60 -5.30 -1.56
CA LEU A 218 5.85 -6.57 -1.50
C LEU A 218 6.64 -7.72 -2.13
N ASP A 219 7.28 -7.49 -3.27
CA ASP A 219 8.08 -8.49 -3.96
C ASP A 219 9.29 -8.95 -3.13
N ALA A 220 9.99 -8.00 -2.52
CA ALA A 220 11.10 -8.26 -1.61
C ALA A 220 10.64 -9.10 -0.40
N ARG A 221 9.54 -8.70 0.24
CA ARG A 221 8.98 -9.39 1.42
C ARG A 221 8.64 -10.85 1.12
N VAL A 222 7.90 -11.10 0.03
CA VAL A 222 7.51 -12.46 -0.35
C VAL A 222 8.72 -13.32 -0.72
N SER A 223 9.73 -12.72 -1.33
CA SER A 223 10.97 -13.42 -1.67
C SER A 223 11.76 -13.80 -0.43
N GLU A 224 11.82 -12.94 0.59
CA GLU A 224 12.45 -13.23 1.88
C GLU A 224 11.72 -14.37 2.63
N ASP A 225 10.40 -14.33 2.69
CA ASP A 225 9.57 -15.35 3.33
C ASP A 225 9.76 -16.73 2.65
N ALA A 226 9.88 -16.76 1.32
CA ALA A 226 10.15 -17.96 0.56
C ALA A 226 11.54 -18.54 0.86
N VAL A 227 12.57 -17.71 1.01
CA VAL A 227 13.92 -18.11 1.40
C VAL A 227 13.94 -18.67 2.81
N GLN A 228 13.31 -17.97 3.77
CA GLN A 228 13.24 -18.42 5.15
C GLN A 228 12.47 -19.74 5.31
N SER A 229 11.41 -19.93 4.53
CA SER A 229 10.65 -21.18 4.54
C SER A 229 11.48 -22.36 4.02
N LYS A 230 12.29 -22.15 2.98
CA LYS A 230 13.21 -23.19 2.48
C LYS A 230 14.26 -23.56 3.50
N LEU A 231 14.90 -22.57 4.16
CA LEU A 231 15.92 -22.80 5.19
C LEU A 231 15.38 -23.54 6.42
N LYS A 232 14.10 -23.32 6.78
CA LYS A 232 13.43 -24.05 7.87
C LYS A 232 13.09 -25.49 7.52
N ASN A 233 12.91 -25.79 6.23
CA ASN A 233 12.52 -27.10 5.72
C ASN A 233 13.72 -27.92 5.19
N GLU A 234 14.94 -27.38 5.21
CA GLU A 234 16.13 -28.17 4.95
C GLU A 234 16.32 -29.16 6.11
N PRO A 235 16.48 -30.46 5.85
CA PRO A 235 16.75 -31.45 6.88
C PRO A 235 18.02 -31.02 7.60
N LYS A 236 17.92 -30.84 8.91
CA LYS A 236 19.13 -30.59 9.75
C LYS A 236 20.06 -31.78 9.56
N ASP A 237 21.30 -31.52 9.16
CA ASP A 237 22.36 -32.52 9.09
C ASP A 237 22.42 -33.26 10.43
N GLY A 238 21.84 -34.43 10.52
CA GLY A 238 21.73 -35.23 11.73
C GLY A 238 20.64 -36.31 11.67
N ASP A 239 19.62 -36.16 10.83
CA ASP A 239 18.60 -37.19 10.58
C ASP A 239 18.99 -38.06 9.37
N ILE A 240 20.18 -38.62 9.41
CA ILE A 240 20.52 -39.76 8.55
C ILE A 240 19.83 -40.98 9.15
N THR A 241 18.64 -41.28 8.71
CA THR A 241 18.10 -42.62 8.86
C THR A 241 18.96 -43.55 8.02
N VAL A 242 19.95 -44.15 8.68
CA VAL A 242 20.71 -45.26 8.11
C VAL A 242 19.72 -46.41 7.94
N THR A 243 19.12 -46.49 6.75
CA THR A 243 18.46 -47.73 6.35
C THR A 243 19.53 -48.78 6.10
N ASP A 244 19.57 -49.77 6.98
CA ASP A 244 20.41 -50.95 6.79
C ASP A 244 20.06 -51.56 5.41
N PRO A 245 21.03 -51.72 4.51
CA PRO A 245 20.78 -52.25 3.15
C PRO A 245 20.34 -53.72 3.14
N ARG A 246 20.17 -54.40 4.29
CA ARG A 246 19.84 -55.82 4.41
C ARG A 246 18.42 -56.12 4.87
N GLY A 247 17.60 -55.11 5.21
CA GLY A 247 16.13 -55.31 5.36
C GLY A 247 15.69 -56.32 6.44
N GLU A 248 16.54 -56.63 7.42
CA GLU A 248 16.18 -57.56 8.49
C GLU A 248 15.53 -56.84 9.67
N LEU A 249 14.29 -57.13 9.94
CA LEU A 249 13.54 -56.76 11.14
C LEU A 249 14.15 -57.52 12.34
N GLY A 250 14.97 -56.89 13.17
CA GLY A 250 15.41 -57.43 14.44
C GLY A 250 14.24 -57.73 15.39
N PRO A 251 14.33 -58.69 16.27
CA PRO A 251 13.24 -59.12 17.12
C PRO A 251 12.90 -58.06 18.18
N LYS A 252 11.58 -57.83 18.39
CA LYS A 252 11.04 -56.98 19.44
C LYS A 252 11.48 -57.53 20.82
N PRO A 253 12.00 -56.72 21.76
CA PRO A 253 12.16 -57.15 23.14
C PRO A 253 10.80 -57.29 23.79
N ASN A 254 10.60 -58.44 24.43
CA ASN A 254 9.45 -58.80 25.26
C ASN A 254 9.52 -58.11 26.62
N ALA A 255 8.30 -57.80 27.12
CA ALA A 255 7.84 -57.51 28.48
C ALA A 255 8.03 -56.05 28.96
#